data_e64ce889c7bc86bf4d4817858cf27af7
#
_entry.id   e64ce889c7bc86bf4d4817858cf27af7
#
_cell.length_a   1.000
_cell.length_b   1.000
_cell.length_c   1.000
_cell.angle_alpha   90.00
_cell.angle_beta   90.00
_cell.angle_gamma   90.00
#
_symmetry.space_group_name_H-M   'P 1'
#
loop_
_entity.id
_entity.type
_entity.pdbx_description
1 polymer ?
#
loop_
_entity_poly.entity_id
_entity_poly.type
_entity_poly.pdbx_seq_one_letter_code
_entity_poly.pdbx_strand_id
1 'polypeptide(L)'
;MKTIKTLIATSVVSASLFASVNLHAADDIAVKINADIASVDVMHNGKKVTIMRNQDQKNIVNTAFAKTSRKCPPFCIQPMQLAPGVETIGEIEMLDYLERMSEGDTSILVVDSRTPDWVKRGTIPGAVNLPWTRLNPARGADPLSIGEILTEHFGARDLEGLWDFSDAKTLVMFCNGMWCGQSPDN
;
A
#
# COMPACT_ATOMS: atom_id res chain seq x y z
N MET A 1 -14.94 83.49 2.11
CA MET A 1 -15.32 82.23 1.53
C MET A 1 -14.28 81.16 1.97
N LYS A 2 -14.62 80.29 2.96
CA LYS A 2 -13.76 79.28 3.48
C LYS A 2 -14.23 77.93 2.94
N THR A 3 -13.41 77.30 2.10
CA THR A 3 -13.67 75.94 1.54
C THR A 3 -13.26 74.88 2.55
N ILE A 4 -14.22 74.10 2.99
CA ILE A 4 -14.02 72.90 3.87
C ILE A 4 -13.68 71.70 2.96
N LYS A 5 -12.50 71.12 3.14
CA LYS A 5 -12.12 69.85 2.48
C LYS A 5 -12.51 68.70 3.40
N THR A 6 -13.49 67.95 2.96
CA THR A 6 -13.92 66.72 3.64
C THR A 6 -12.94 65.58 3.28
N LEU A 7 -12.24 65.03 4.29
CA LEU A 7 -11.46 63.81 4.14
C LEU A 7 -12.40 62.60 4.35
N ILE A 8 -12.54 61.77 3.34
CA ILE A 8 -13.19 60.46 3.43
C ILE A 8 -12.11 59.45 3.80
N ALA A 9 -12.18 58.91 5.01
CA ALA A 9 -11.35 57.80 5.45
C ALA A 9 -12.00 56.50 5.02
N THR A 10 -11.39 55.79 4.06
CA THR A 10 -11.84 54.48 3.62
C THR A 10 -11.20 53.42 4.52
N SER A 11 -12.00 52.83 5.40
CA SER A 11 -11.57 51.70 6.22
C SER A 11 -11.58 50.42 5.39
N VAL A 12 -10.42 49.88 5.09
CA VAL A 12 -10.28 48.56 4.51
C VAL A 12 -10.40 47.53 5.63
N VAL A 13 -11.52 46.84 5.71
CA VAL A 13 -11.71 45.68 6.58
C VAL A 13 -11.11 44.48 5.88
N SER A 14 -9.92 44.09 6.30
CA SER A 14 -9.28 42.83 5.88
C SER A 14 -9.98 41.66 6.59
N ALA A 15 -10.86 40.96 5.90
CA ALA A 15 -11.43 39.69 6.35
C ALA A 15 -10.36 38.62 6.22
N SER A 16 -9.72 38.30 7.35
CA SER A 16 -8.84 37.11 7.46
C SER A 16 -9.71 35.87 7.47
N LEU A 17 -9.78 35.16 6.35
CA LEU A 17 -10.30 33.78 6.34
C LEU A 17 -9.32 32.88 7.10
N PHE A 18 -9.62 32.60 8.34
CA PHE A 18 -9.02 31.48 9.03
C PHE A 18 -9.57 30.19 8.41
N ALA A 19 -8.81 29.57 7.54
CA ALA A 19 -9.04 28.19 7.17
C ALA A 19 -8.78 27.35 8.43
N SER A 20 -9.84 26.92 9.08
CA SER A 20 -9.76 25.93 10.16
C SER A 20 -9.29 24.62 9.55
N VAL A 21 -7.99 24.34 9.65
CA VAL A 21 -7.46 23.01 9.37
C VAL A 21 -8.00 22.12 10.48
N ASN A 22 -8.94 21.23 10.16
CA ASN A 22 -9.41 20.21 11.10
C ASN A 22 -8.28 19.21 11.35
N LEU A 23 -7.50 19.46 12.38
CA LEU A 23 -6.45 18.59 12.91
C LEU A 23 -7.03 17.63 13.95
N HIS A 24 -8.13 16.92 13.65
CA HIS A 24 -8.88 16.20 14.69
C HIS A 24 -9.34 14.82 14.28
N ALA A 25 -8.47 13.95 13.78
CA ALA A 25 -8.95 12.59 13.54
C ALA A 25 -8.17 11.48 14.26
N ALA A 26 -6.88 11.65 14.52
CA ALA A 26 -6.06 10.55 15.04
C ALA A 26 -6.19 10.31 16.55
N ASP A 27 -6.45 11.35 17.34
CA ASP A 27 -6.49 11.21 18.82
C ASP A 27 -7.82 10.63 19.36
N ASP A 28 -8.91 10.74 18.59
CA ASP A 28 -10.24 10.26 19.01
C ASP A 28 -10.55 8.82 18.58
N ILE A 29 -9.62 8.13 17.88
CA ILE A 29 -9.82 6.75 17.44
C ILE A 29 -9.69 5.81 18.64
N ALA A 30 -10.79 5.17 19.05
CA ALA A 30 -10.83 4.29 20.22
C ALA A 30 -10.12 2.95 19.98
N VAL A 31 -10.20 2.39 18.76
CA VAL A 31 -9.55 1.14 18.38
C VAL A 31 -8.37 1.48 17.46
N LYS A 32 -7.18 1.52 18.01
CA LYS A 32 -5.94 1.82 17.30
C LYS A 32 -5.35 0.56 16.67
N ILE A 33 -4.47 0.73 15.68
CA ILE A 33 -3.69 -0.36 15.07
C ILE A 33 -2.76 -0.95 16.13
N ASN A 34 -2.00 -0.08 16.82
CA ASN A 34 -1.24 -0.41 18.04
C ASN A 34 -1.25 0.81 18.99
N ALA A 35 -0.45 0.78 20.06
CA ALA A 35 -0.42 1.86 21.06
C ALA A 35 -0.06 3.22 20.44
N ASP A 36 0.82 3.24 19.46
CA ASP A 36 1.42 4.44 18.89
C ASP A 36 0.79 4.83 17.53
N ILE A 37 0.19 3.86 16.81
CA ILE A 37 -0.37 4.04 15.48
C ILE A 37 -1.89 3.90 15.56
N ALA A 38 -2.61 5.00 15.40
CA ALA A 38 -4.08 4.99 15.32
C ALA A 38 -4.57 4.58 13.93
N SER A 39 -3.98 5.14 12.90
CA SER A 39 -4.29 4.90 11.48
C SER A 39 -3.09 5.28 10.62
N VAL A 40 -3.07 4.84 9.35
CA VAL A 40 -2.07 5.21 8.34
C VAL A 40 -2.79 5.71 7.10
N ASP A 41 -2.35 6.84 6.56
CA ASP A 41 -2.86 7.40 5.31
C ASP A 41 -1.97 6.99 4.14
N VAL A 42 -2.57 6.42 3.12
CA VAL A 42 -1.85 5.94 1.93
C VAL A 42 -2.49 6.46 0.65
N MET A 43 -1.70 6.54 -0.42
CA MET A 43 -2.21 6.84 -1.75
C MET A 43 -2.60 5.55 -2.47
N HIS A 44 -3.85 5.46 -2.94
CA HIS A 44 -4.34 4.33 -3.72
C HIS A 44 -5.12 4.82 -4.93
N ASN A 45 -4.68 4.48 -6.15
CA ASN A 45 -5.30 4.93 -7.40
C ASN A 45 -5.50 6.46 -7.46
N GLY A 46 -4.49 7.23 -7.03
CA GLY A 46 -4.51 8.69 -7.03
C GLY A 46 -5.41 9.34 -5.96
N LYS A 47 -5.93 8.56 -5.00
CA LYS A 47 -6.75 9.04 -3.88
C LYS A 47 -6.12 8.68 -2.55
N LYS A 48 -6.26 9.57 -1.59
CA LYS A 48 -5.88 9.31 -0.20
C LYS A 48 -6.89 8.34 0.43
N VAL A 49 -6.39 7.27 1.04
CA VAL A 49 -7.17 6.25 1.77
C VAL A 49 -6.59 6.09 3.16
N THR A 50 -7.43 6.12 4.18
CA THR A 50 -7.00 5.87 5.56
C THR A 50 -7.18 4.39 5.90
N ILE A 51 -6.09 3.73 6.29
CA ILE A 51 -6.09 2.37 6.84
C ILE A 51 -6.23 2.49 8.36
N MET A 52 -7.26 1.85 8.92
CA MET A 52 -7.54 1.86 10.36
C MET A 52 -8.28 0.60 10.78
N ARG A 53 -8.30 0.33 12.09
CA ARG A 53 -9.13 -0.73 12.64
C ARG A 53 -10.62 -0.38 12.55
N ASN A 54 -11.48 -1.40 12.50
CA ASN A 54 -12.91 -1.20 12.66
C ASN A 54 -13.19 -0.64 14.07
N GLN A 55 -13.94 0.46 14.15
CA GLN A 55 -14.23 1.13 15.42
C GLN A 55 -15.36 0.46 16.21
N ASP A 56 -16.13 -0.46 15.60
CA ASP A 56 -17.08 -1.30 16.31
C ASP A 56 -16.35 -2.40 17.10
N GLN A 57 -16.23 -2.24 18.40
CA GLN A 57 -15.56 -3.19 19.30
C GLN A 57 -16.28 -4.55 19.40
N LYS A 58 -17.50 -4.68 18.85
CA LYS A 58 -18.24 -5.95 18.75
C LYS A 58 -18.10 -6.60 17.38
N ASN A 59 -17.35 -5.95 16.45
CA ASN A 59 -17.12 -6.50 15.13
C ASN A 59 -16.39 -7.84 15.22
N ILE A 60 -16.87 -8.82 14.48
CA ILE A 60 -16.26 -10.15 14.33
C ILE A 60 -15.81 -10.36 12.89
N VAL A 61 -14.86 -11.26 12.72
CA VAL A 61 -14.38 -11.63 11.38
C VAL A 61 -15.53 -12.11 10.52
N ASN A 62 -15.65 -11.55 9.31
CA ASN A 62 -16.63 -12.03 8.34
C ASN A 62 -16.41 -13.51 8.08
N THR A 63 -17.49 -14.30 8.14
CA THR A 63 -17.46 -15.76 7.97
C THR A 63 -16.83 -16.22 6.65
N ALA A 64 -16.87 -15.40 5.59
CA ALA A 64 -16.16 -15.64 4.35
C ALA A 64 -14.64 -15.72 4.49
N PHE A 65 -14.08 -15.09 5.54
CA PHE A 65 -12.65 -15.09 5.86
C PHE A 65 -12.30 -15.95 7.08
N ALA A 66 -13.28 -16.59 7.72
CA ALA A 66 -13.10 -17.38 8.94
C ALA A 66 -12.65 -18.82 8.70
N LYS A 67 -12.30 -19.19 7.46
CA LYS A 67 -11.88 -20.56 7.13
C LYS A 67 -10.50 -20.85 7.72
N THR A 68 -10.41 -21.84 8.60
CA THR A 68 -9.20 -22.21 9.34
C THR A 68 -8.46 -23.43 8.78
N SER A 69 -9.07 -24.16 7.84
CA SER A 69 -8.47 -25.37 7.28
C SER A 69 -8.66 -25.48 5.76
N ARG A 70 -7.67 -26.04 5.09
CA ARG A 70 -7.68 -26.32 3.66
C ARG A 70 -7.01 -27.66 3.39
N LYS A 71 -7.38 -28.32 2.29
CA LYS A 71 -6.72 -29.55 1.83
C LYS A 71 -5.25 -29.25 1.48
N CYS A 72 -4.32 -29.97 2.08
CA CYS A 72 -2.90 -29.94 1.75
C CYS A 72 -2.48 -31.33 1.23
N PRO A 73 -1.85 -31.47 0.05
CA PRO A 73 -1.72 -30.43 -0.98
C PRO A 73 -3.05 -30.10 -1.67
N PRO A 74 -3.20 -28.99 -2.42
CA PRO A 74 -2.14 -28.03 -2.76
C PRO A 74 -1.99 -26.86 -1.77
N PHE A 75 -2.88 -26.70 -0.79
CA PHE A 75 -2.90 -25.52 0.09
C PHE A 75 -2.12 -25.78 1.38
N CYS A 76 -0.87 -26.21 1.26
CA CYS A 76 0.01 -26.40 2.41
C CYS A 76 0.47 -25.04 2.98
N ILE A 77 0.72 -25.02 4.29
CA ILE A 77 1.27 -23.85 4.97
C ILE A 77 2.65 -23.56 4.39
N GLN A 78 2.87 -22.32 3.99
CA GLN A 78 4.18 -21.85 3.54
C GLN A 78 5.11 -21.66 4.75
N PRO A 79 6.43 -21.90 4.61
CA PRO A 79 7.38 -21.64 5.68
C PRO A 79 7.47 -20.15 6.00
N MET A 80 7.72 -19.82 7.28
CA MET A 80 7.95 -18.44 7.72
C MET A 80 9.23 -17.85 7.12
N GLN A 81 10.24 -18.68 6.86
CA GLN A 81 11.44 -18.31 6.12
C GLN A 81 11.39 -18.98 4.75
N LEU A 82 11.04 -18.21 3.72
CA LEU A 82 10.82 -18.73 2.38
C LEU A 82 12.15 -19.10 1.69
N ALA A 83 13.12 -18.20 1.75
CA ALA A 83 14.46 -18.38 1.19
C ALA A 83 15.47 -17.49 1.92
N PRO A 84 16.79 -17.78 1.79
CA PRO A 84 17.82 -16.84 2.26
C PRO A 84 17.65 -15.45 1.61
N GLY A 85 17.68 -14.40 2.42
CA GLY A 85 17.50 -13.02 1.96
C GLY A 85 16.05 -12.59 1.75
N VAL A 86 15.08 -13.49 1.94
CA VAL A 86 13.64 -13.15 1.90
C VAL A 86 13.11 -13.13 3.33
N GLU A 87 12.68 -11.96 3.76
CA GLU A 87 12.10 -11.76 5.09
C GLU A 87 10.57 -11.91 5.05
N THR A 88 10.01 -12.48 6.10
CA THR A 88 8.57 -12.43 6.36
C THR A 88 8.29 -11.30 7.32
N ILE A 89 7.46 -10.37 6.88
CA ILE A 89 7.09 -9.18 7.65
C ILE A 89 5.69 -9.31 8.24
N GLY A 90 5.41 -8.52 9.26
CA GLY A 90 4.10 -8.39 9.87
C GLY A 90 3.32 -7.17 9.36
N GLU A 91 2.20 -6.89 10.02
CA GLU A 91 1.31 -5.80 9.65
C GLU A 91 1.99 -4.43 9.82
N ILE A 92 2.76 -4.23 10.87
CA ILE A 92 3.34 -2.93 11.19
C ILE A 92 4.40 -2.54 10.17
N GLU A 93 5.26 -3.48 9.77
CA GLU A 93 6.25 -3.27 8.72
C GLU A 93 5.58 -3.03 7.35
N MET A 94 4.48 -3.73 7.06
CA MET A 94 3.70 -3.49 5.85
C MET A 94 3.15 -2.06 5.82
N LEU A 95 2.63 -1.56 6.94
CA LEU A 95 2.09 -0.21 7.03
C LEU A 95 3.19 0.85 6.86
N ASP A 96 4.38 0.63 7.43
CA ASP A 96 5.56 1.51 7.24
C ASP A 96 5.93 1.62 5.75
N TYR A 97 6.02 0.49 5.05
CA TYR A 97 6.30 0.49 3.61
C TYR A 97 5.26 1.24 2.80
N LEU A 98 3.99 1.09 3.10
CA LEU A 98 2.88 1.77 2.42
C LEU A 98 2.90 3.28 2.67
N GLU A 99 3.20 3.70 3.90
CA GLU A 99 3.31 5.12 4.28
C GLU A 99 4.48 5.77 3.54
N ARG A 100 5.67 5.17 3.59
CA ARG A 100 6.86 5.63 2.87
C ARG A 100 6.62 5.76 1.37
N MET A 101 5.98 4.77 0.73
CA MET A 101 5.58 4.88 -0.68
C MET A 101 4.66 6.07 -0.93
N SER A 102 3.73 6.33 -0.02
CA SER A 102 2.77 7.44 -0.14
C SER A 102 3.43 8.80 0.06
N GLU A 103 4.53 8.86 0.79
CA GLU A 103 5.38 10.03 0.99
C GLU A 103 6.36 10.25 -0.17
N GLY A 104 6.40 9.34 -1.15
CA GLY A 104 7.19 9.47 -2.37
C GLY A 104 8.46 8.63 -2.41
N ASP A 105 8.64 7.66 -1.52
CA ASP A 105 9.74 6.70 -1.61
C ASP A 105 9.53 5.75 -2.79
N THR A 106 10.27 5.99 -3.88
CA THR A 106 10.21 5.21 -5.11
C THR A 106 11.06 3.95 -5.08
N SER A 107 11.84 3.73 -4.02
CA SER A 107 12.70 2.54 -3.84
C SER A 107 11.93 1.32 -3.32
N ILE A 108 10.63 1.44 -3.07
CA ILE A 108 9.77 0.40 -2.53
C ILE A 108 8.63 0.12 -3.52
N LEU A 109 8.19 -1.13 -3.59
CA LEU A 109 6.98 -1.52 -4.30
C LEU A 109 6.24 -2.59 -3.50
N VAL A 110 5.03 -2.28 -3.05
CA VAL A 110 4.12 -3.27 -2.44
C VAL A 110 3.27 -3.90 -3.54
N VAL A 111 3.36 -5.22 -3.64
CA VAL A 111 2.77 -6.02 -4.73
C VAL A 111 1.70 -6.97 -4.20
N ASP A 112 0.51 -6.85 -4.74
CA ASP A 112 -0.53 -7.87 -4.63
C ASP A 112 -0.32 -8.93 -5.72
N SER A 113 0.21 -10.10 -5.35
CA SER A 113 0.52 -11.20 -6.26
C SER A 113 -0.72 -11.99 -6.72
N ARG A 114 -1.90 -11.66 -6.20
CA ARG A 114 -3.13 -12.38 -6.52
C ARG A 114 -3.63 -12.09 -7.93
N THR A 115 -4.44 -13.01 -8.44
CA THR A 115 -5.14 -12.77 -9.73
C THR A 115 -6.13 -11.61 -9.62
N PRO A 116 -6.44 -10.90 -10.73
CA PRO A 116 -7.35 -9.75 -10.74
C PRO A 116 -8.72 -10.01 -10.10
N ASP A 117 -9.23 -11.25 -10.17
CA ASP A 117 -10.51 -11.60 -9.56
C ASP A 117 -10.49 -11.58 -8.03
N TRP A 118 -9.34 -11.80 -7.42
CA TRP A 118 -9.16 -11.60 -5.98
C TRP A 118 -9.09 -10.11 -5.64
N VAL A 119 -8.36 -9.33 -6.43
CA VAL A 119 -8.22 -7.89 -6.24
C VAL A 119 -9.56 -7.16 -6.31
N LYS A 120 -10.46 -7.58 -7.20
CA LYS A 120 -11.85 -7.06 -7.27
C LYS A 120 -12.63 -7.21 -5.97
N ARG A 121 -12.26 -8.17 -5.10
CA ARG A 121 -12.90 -8.39 -3.79
C ARG A 121 -12.31 -7.52 -2.69
N GLY A 122 -11.22 -6.83 -2.98
CA GLY A 122 -10.46 -5.97 -2.09
C GLY A 122 -8.98 -6.28 -2.13
N THR A 123 -8.18 -5.26 -1.89
CA THR A 123 -6.72 -5.32 -1.78
C THR A 123 -6.25 -4.41 -0.65
N ILE A 124 -4.98 -4.51 -0.29
CA ILE A 124 -4.37 -3.54 0.62
C ILE A 124 -4.24 -2.22 -0.14
N PRO A 125 -4.81 -1.10 0.37
CA PRO A 125 -4.65 0.21 -0.27
C PRO A 125 -3.17 0.57 -0.43
N GLY A 126 -2.80 1.13 -1.58
CA GLY A 126 -1.41 1.46 -1.91
C GLY A 126 -0.67 0.37 -2.69
N ALA A 127 -1.10 -0.89 -2.62
CA ALA A 127 -0.49 -1.97 -3.37
C ALA A 127 -0.80 -1.91 -4.87
N VAL A 128 0.16 -2.37 -5.68
CA VAL A 128 0.03 -2.57 -7.13
C VAL A 128 -0.28 -4.05 -7.40
N ASN A 129 -1.26 -4.33 -8.24
CA ASN A 129 -1.53 -5.71 -8.64
C ASN A 129 -0.57 -6.17 -9.75
N LEU A 130 0.25 -7.14 -9.43
CA LEU A 130 1.07 -7.89 -10.38
C LEU A 130 0.79 -9.38 -10.16
N PRO A 131 -0.09 -9.99 -10.96
CA PRO A 131 -0.44 -11.39 -10.79
C PRO A 131 0.78 -12.30 -10.94
N TRP A 132 0.96 -13.22 -10.01
CA TRP A 132 2.06 -14.18 -9.97
C TRP A 132 2.29 -14.93 -11.29
N THR A 133 1.25 -15.13 -12.09
CA THR A 133 1.34 -15.76 -13.41
C THR A 133 2.15 -14.96 -14.42
N ARG A 134 2.35 -13.65 -14.18
CA ARG A 134 3.09 -12.75 -15.06
C ARG A 134 4.62 -12.94 -14.95
N LEU A 135 5.12 -13.52 -13.86
CA LEU A 135 6.53 -13.80 -13.62
C LEU A 135 6.86 -15.29 -13.71
N ASN A 136 5.86 -16.15 -13.87
CA ASN A 136 6.04 -17.61 -13.84
C ASN A 136 5.99 -18.22 -15.24
N PRO A 137 7.15 -18.68 -15.82
CA PRO A 137 7.18 -19.31 -17.14
C PRO A 137 6.32 -20.58 -17.24
N ALA A 138 6.19 -21.35 -16.14
CA ALA A 138 5.35 -22.54 -16.12
C ALA A 138 3.85 -22.21 -16.22
N ARG A 139 3.48 -20.93 -16.10
CA ARG A 139 2.11 -20.41 -16.28
C ARG A 139 1.94 -19.59 -17.55
N GLY A 140 2.93 -19.63 -18.43
CA GLY A 140 2.88 -19.02 -19.76
C GLY A 140 3.44 -17.59 -19.84
N ALA A 141 4.14 -17.12 -18.80
CA ALA A 141 4.88 -15.88 -18.90
C ALA A 141 6.06 -16.06 -19.85
N ASP A 142 6.16 -15.18 -20.86
CA ASP A 142 7.27 -15.20 -21.78
C ASP A 142 8.45 -14.37 -21.26
N PRO A 143 9.69 -14.70 -21.66
CA PRO A 143 10.89 -14.01 -21.16
C PRO A 143 10.91 -12.50 -21.43
N LEU A 144 10.33 -12.03 -22.53
CA LEU A 144 10.29 -10.61 -22.86
C LEU A 144 9.39 -9.86 -21.90
N SER A 145 8.16 -10.36 -21.67
CA SER A 145 7.23 -9.76 -20.70
C SER A 145 7.79 -9.79 -19.26
N ILE A 146 8.53 -10.84 -18.90
CA ILE A 146 9.23 -10.88 -17.59
C ILE A 146 10.29 -9.79 -17.54
N GLY A 147 11.11 -9.64 -18.60
CA GLY A 147 12.14 -8.60 -18.68
C GLY A 147 11.55 -7.19 -18.56
N GLU A 148 10.44 -6.90 -19.23
CA GLU A 148 9.72 -5.64 -19.10
C GLU A 148 9.30 -5.37 -17.65
N ILE A 149 8.76 -6.37 -16.95
CA ILE A 149 8.38 -6.24 -15.55
C ILE A 149 9.60 -5.95 -14.67
N LEU A 150 10.69 -6.68 -14.86
CA LEU A 150 11.91 -6.50 -14.09
C LEU A 150 12.49 -5.08 -14.26
N THR A 151 12.47 -4.53 -15.47
CA THR A 151 12.98 -3.18 -15.74
C THR A 151 12.00 -2.09 -15.32
N GLU A 152 10.75 -2.14 -15.77
CA GLU A 152 9.80 -1.04 -15.62
C GLU A 152 9.22 -0.96 -14.21
N HIS A 153 8.93 -2.11 -13.60
CA HIS A 153 8.31 -2.14 -12.29
C HIS A 153 9.31 -2.29 -11.15
N PHE A 154 10.33 -3.14 -11.33
CA PHE A 154 11.26 -3.48 -10.25
C PHE A 154 12.56 -2.67 -10.27
N GLY A 155 12.87 -2.02 -11.39
CA GLY A 155 14.07 -1.19 -11.53
C GLY A 155 15.35 -1.98 -11.75
N ALA A 156 15.26 -3.26 -12.15
CA ALA A 156 16.40 -4.05 -12.55
C ALA A 156 16.93 -3.57 -13.92
N ARG A 157 18.21 -3.84 -14.19
CA ARG A 157 18.86 -3.49 -15.46
C ARG A 157 19.31 -4.74 -16.19
N ASP A 158 19.05 -4.82 -17.48
CA ASP A 158 19.63 -5.85 -18.35
C ASP A 158 21.00 -5.36 -18.86
N LEU A 159 22.04 -6.08 -18.50
CA LEU A 159 23.42 -5.85 -18.94
C LEU A 159 23.83 -6.99 -19.90
N GLU A 160 23.41 -6.90 -21.16
CA GLU A 160 23.73 -7.87 -22.21
C GLU A 160 23.33 -9.32 -21.86
N GLY A 161 22.14 -9.48 -21.29
CA GLY A 161 21.59 -10.79 -20.88
C GLY A 161 21.90 -11.19 -19.43
N LEU A 162 22.59 -10.35 -18.66
CA LEU A 162 22.79 -10.49 -17.24
C LEU A 162 21.95 -9.45 -16.48
N TRP A 163 21.17 -9.91 -15.53
CA TRP A 163 20.36 -9.02 -14.71
C TRP A 163 21.16 -8.41 -13.57
N ASP A 164 21.14 -7.08 -13.49
CA ASP A 164 21.68 -6.30 -12.37
C ASP A 164 20.53 -5.78 -11.51
N PHE A 165 20.50 -6.18 -10.25
CA PHE A 165 19.49 -5.81 -9.26
C PHE A 165 20.03 -4.81 -8.22
N SER A 166 21.20 -4.23 -8.39
CA SER A 166 21.83 -3.36 -7.40
C SER A 166 21.00 -2.11 -7.06
N ASP A 167 20.25 -1.60 -8.04
CA ASP A 167 19.34 -0.46 -7.88
C ASP A 167 17.86 -0.89 -7.89
N ALA A 168 17.59 -2.17 -7.81
CA ALA A 168 16.23 -2.68 -7.80
C ALA A 168 15.48 -2.28 -6.52
N LYS A 169 14.16 -2.13 -6.65
CA LYS A 169 13.31 -1.77 -5.52
C LYS A 169 13.23 -2.89 -4.49
N THR A 170 13.00 -2.52 -3.23
CA THR A 170 12.52 -3.44 -2.22
C THR A 170 11.10 -3.87 -2.58
N LEU A 171 10.91 -5.16 -2.82
CA LEU A 171 9.61 -5.73 -3.17
C LEU A 171 8.96 -6.30 -1.92
N VAL A 172 7.76 -5.84 -1.59
CA VAL A 172 6.94 -6.35 -0.50
C VAL A 172 5.74 -7.05 -1.10
N MET A 173 5.71 -8.37 -1.06
CA MET A 173 4.72 -9.18 -1.78
C MET A 173 3.74 -9.83 -0.82
N PHE A 174 2.45 -9.88 -1.20
CA PHE A 174 1.44 -10.56 -0.42
C PHE A 174 0.43 -11.32 -1.28
N CYS A 175 -0.27 -12.26 -0.66
CA CYS A 175 -1.40 -12.98 -1.25
C CYS A 175 -2.50 -13.27 -0.21
N ASN A 176 -3.23 -14.39 -0.33
CA ASN A 176 -4.42 -14.66 0.48
C ASN A 176 -4.14 -15.24 1.90
N GLY A 177 -2.89 -15.41 2.30
CA GLY A 177 -2.54 -15.94 3.61
C GLY A 177 -1.53 -17.08 3.58
N MET A 178 -1.25 -17.64 4.74
CA MET A 178 -0.16 -18.58 5.00
C MET A 178 -0.15 -19.87 4.18
N TRP A 179 -1.25 -20.23 3.55
CA TRP A 179 -1.37 -21.40 2.65
C TRP A 179 -1.42 -21.00 1.15
N CYS A 180 -1.13 -19.75 0.83
CA CYS A 180 -1.15 -19.27 -0.54
C CYS A 180 0.26 -19.31 -1.14
N GLY A 181 0.44 -20.05 -2.25
CA GLY A 181 1.71 -20.12 -2.95
C GLY A 181 1.94 -18.99 -3.98
N GLN A 182 0.98 -18.08 -4.16
CA GLN A 182 1.06 -17.09 -5.25
C GLN A 182 2.19 -16.07 -5.07
N SER A 183 2.48 -15.62 -3.85
CA SER A 183 3.63 -14.75 -3.61
C SER A 183 4.96 -15.50 -3.62
N PRO A 184 5.07 -16.71 -3.04
CA PRO A 184 6.27 -17.54 -3.16
C PRO A 184 6.65 -17.93 -4.59
N ASP A 185 5.66 -18.03 -5.48
CA ASP A 185 5.86 -18.42 -6.90
C ASP A 185 6.14 -17.23 -7.82
N ASN A 186 6.16 -16.01 -7.29
CA ASN A 186 6.49 -14.75 -8.01
C ASN A 186 8.03 -14.50 -8.06
#